data_c0a3379078fae29f92286be32f545f40
#
_entry.id   c0a3379078fae29f92286be32f545f40
#
_cell.length_a   1.000
_cell.length_b   1.000
_cell.length_c   1.000
_cell.angle_alpha   90.00
_cell.angle_beta   90.00
_cell.angle_gamma   90.00
#
_symmetry.space_group_name_H-M   'P 1'
#
loop_
_entity.id
_entity.type
_entity.pdbx_description
1 polymer ?
#
loop_
_entity_poly.entity_id
_entity_poly.type
_entity_poly.pdbx_seq_one_letter_code
_entity_poly.pdbx_strand_id
1 'polypeptide(L)'
;MKNLQIYKYVEAIARTGSIRKAANEFSITPSALNRRLLALEDELEVKIFERIGNGMRLNQAGEIIVSLFRSQLSEINNLKSQLADFSGFKRGQISIICSQALLPYFLPTQIDQFQEIFPDIKFNINVGDGEKAISYLRDFKSDLALIFEPVRSNYIETISTISQPIQAVMSLNHPLSKFKSINLKDCINYPLALPPSPYAVREILETAAAEESLNLKPTVEAESYIFLHNFVARKTNTISFEVEIDVPKQSLNRSISTVPVNLSKSYQGQIHLLKLQGRSFSGATEQFIGQLLEVFNKK
;
A
#
# COMPACT_ATOMS: atom_id res chain seq x y z
N MET A 1 -9.64 -31.55 0.10
CA MET A 1 -9.51 -30.49 -0.92
C MET A 1 -10.83 -29.97 -1.50
N LYS A 2 -11.95 -30.67 -1.39
CA LYS A 2 -13.27 -30.17 -1.86
C LYS A 2 -13.71 -28.89 -1.12
N ASN A 3 -13.42 -28.73 0.17
CA ASN A 3 -13.79 -27.56 0.98
C ASN A 3 -13.02 -26.29 0.57
N LEU A 4 -11.80 -26.41 0.04
CA LEU A 4 -11.03 -25.25 -0.41
C LEU A 4 -11.65 -24.53 -1.62
N GLN A 5 -12.34 -25.26 -2.46
CA GLN A 5 -12.96 -24.69 -3.65
C GLN A 5 -14.13 -23.78 -3.29
N ILE A 6 -14.92 -24.15 -2.27
CA ILE A 6 -16.04 -23.31 -1.83
C ILE A 6 -15.54 -22.01 -1.18
N TYR A 7 -14.43 -22.04 -0.42
CA TYR A 7 -13.82 -20.83 0.15
C TYR A 7 -13.43 -19.82 -0.95
N LYS A 8 -12.80 -20.32 -2.04
CA LYS A 8 -12.46 -19.48 -3.19
C LYS A 8 -13.69 -18.86 -3.86
N TYR A 9 -14.76 -19.63 -3.98
CA TYR A 9 -16.00 -19.14 -4.57
C TYR A 9 -16.64 -18.04 -3.74
N VAL A 10 -16.74 -18.24 -2.44
CA VAL A 10 -17.31 -17.24 -1.51
C VAL A 10 -16.44 -15.98 -1.47
N GLU A 11 -15.11 -16.13 -1.43
CA GLU A 11 -14.18 -15.00 -1.51
C GLU A 11 -14.37 -14.21 -2.81
N ALA A 12 -14.47 -14.87 -3.95
CA ALA A 12 -14.64 -14.19 -5.24
C ALA A 12 -15.98 -13.46 -5.33
N ILE A 13 -17.07 -14.02 -4.77
CA ILE A 13 -18.36 -13.32 -4.68
C ILE A 13 -18.21 -12.08 -3.79
N ALA A 14 -17.54 -12.18 -2.64
CA ALA A 14 -17.30 -11.06 -1.73
C ALA A 14 -16.49 -9.93 -2.40
N ARG A 15 -15.43 -10.30 -3.15
CA ARG A 15 -14.56 -9.36 -3.85
C ARG A 15 -15.22 -8.68 -5.04
N THR A 16 -15.98 -9.44 -5.83
CA THR A 16 -16.59 -8.93 -7.07
C THR A 16 -17.96 -8.30 -6.87
N GLY A 17 -18.61 -8.54 -5.72
CA GLY A 17 -20.00 -8.17 -5.45
C GLY A 17 -21.02 -8.85 -6.36
N SER A 18 -20.64 -9.92 -7.08
CA SER A 18 -21.49 -10.50 -8.13
C SER A 18 -21.22 -11.98 -8.35
N ILE A 19 -22.26 -12.80 -8.19
CA ILE A 19 -22.20 -14.24 -8.52
C ILE A 19 -21.79 -14.47 -9.98
N ARG A 20 -22.29 -13.64 -10.91
CA ARG A 20 -21.96 -13.78 -12.33
C ARG A 20 -20.48 -13.51 -12.61
N LYS A 21 -19.93 -12.42 -12.05
CA LYS A 21 -18.50 -12.11 -12.22
C LYS A 21 -17.62 -13.17 -11.57
N ALA A 22 -17.95 -13.60 -10.36
CA ALA A 22 -17.23 -14.67 -9.67
C ALA A 22 -17.28 -16.01 -10.43
N ALA A 23 -18.43 -16.39 -10.96
CA ALA A 23 -18.58 -17.62 -11.74
C ALA A 23 -17.69 -17.64 -13.00
N ASN A 24 -17.56 -16.49 -13.68
CA ASN A 24 -16.71 -16.37 -14.85
C ASN A 24 -15.22 -16.63 -14.52
N GLU A 25 -14.74 -16.22 -13.35
CA GLU A 25 -13.34 -16.45 -12.94
C GLU A 25 -13.00 -17.95 -12.81
N PHE A 26 -14.01 -18.76 -12.51
CA PHE A 26 -13.84 -20.22 -12.33
C PHE A 26 -14.36 -21.05 -13.50
N SER A 27 -14.78 -20.39 -14.59
CA SER A 27 -15.34 -21.08 -15.78
C SER A 27 -16.51 -22.00 -15.44
N ILE A 28 -17.39 -21.57 -14.53
CA ILE A 28 -18.62 -22.27 -14.16
C ILE A 28 -19.86 -21.41 -14.40
N THR A 29 -21.04 -22.04 -14.41
CA THR A 29 -22.28 -21.27 -14.57
C THR A 29 -22.65 -20.54 -13.28
N PRO A 30 -23.27 -19.34 -13.36
CA PRO A 30 -23.76 -18.63 -12.18
C PRO A 30 -24.74 -19.45 -11.33
N SER A 31 -25.57 -20.27 -11.96
CA SER A 31 -26.50 -21.16 -11.26
C SER A 31 -25.77 -22.24 -10.46
N ALA A 32 -24.69 -22.81 -11.00
CA ALA A 32 -23.87 -23.79 -10.29
C ALA A 32 -23.16 -23.15 -9.08
N LEU A 33 -22.61 -21.94 -9.25
CA LEU A 33 -22.00 -21.21 -8.15
C LEU A 33 -23.01 -20.86 -7.06
N ASN A 34 -24.18 -20.33 -7.44
CA ASN A 34 -25.25 -19.98 -6.50
C ASN A 34 -25.73 -21.21 -5.70
N ARG A 35 -25.90 -22.37 -6.35
CA ARG A 35 -26.28 -23.61 -5.66
C ARG A 35 -25.26 -24.03 -4.62
N ARG A 36 -23.96 -23.88 -4.91
CA ARG A 36 -22.89 -24.19 -3.94
C ARG A 36 -22.85 -23.21 -2.78
N LEU A 37 -23.10 -21.92 -3.04
CA LEU A 37 -23.24 -20.91 -1.99
C LEU A 37 -24.41 -21.25 -1.06
N LEU A 38 -25.59 -21.52 -1.62
CA LEU A 38 -26.79 -21.87 -0.82
C LEU A 38 -26.56 -23.14 0.01
N ALA A 39 -25.90 -24.15 -0.55
CA ALA A 39 -25.58 -25.37 0.20
C ALA A 39 -24.66 -25.11 1.39
N LEU A 40 -23.67 -24.19 1.23
CA LEU A 40 -22.80 -23.76 2.33
C LEU A 40 -23.58 -22.97 3.39
N GLU A 41 -24.42 -22.00 2.96
CA GLU A 41 -25.26 -21.23 3.88
C GLU A 41 -26.21 -22.10 4.68
N ASP A 42 -26.78 -23.15 4.05
CA ASP A 42 -27.64 -24.14 4.71
C ASP A 42 -26.84 -25.03 5.69
N GLU A 43 -25.60 -25.44 5.33
CA GLU A 43 -24.69 -26.18 6.22
C GLU A 43 -24.29 -25.38 7.46
N LEU A 44 -24.06 -24.07 7.28
CA LEU A 44 -23.68 -23.16 8.36
C LEU A 44 -24.89 -22.59 9.12
N GLU A 45 -26.12 -22.88 8.67
CA GLU A 45 -27.37 -22.35 9.20
C GLU A 45 -27.40 -20.81 9.27
N VAL A 46 -26.64 -20.12 8.36
CA VAL A 46 -26.54 -18.67 8.34
C VAL A 46 -26.37 -18.15 6.92
N LYS A 47 -26.99 -17.01 6.61
CA LYS A 47 -26.74 -16.30 5.37
C LYS A 47 -25.41 -15.55 5.45
N ILE A 48 -24.64 -15.62 4.35
CA ILE A 48 -23.33 -14.95 4.21
C ILE A 48 -23.52 -13.61 3.49
N PHE A 49 -24.44 -13.57 2.54
CA PHE A 49 -24.66 -12.40 1.70
C PHE A 49 -26.08 -11.86 1.80
N GLU A 50 -26.18 -10.54 1.68
CA GLU A 50 -27.42 -9.81 1.39
C GLU A 50 -27.50 -9.53 -0.11
N ARG A 51 -28.70 -9.65 -0.70
CA ARG A 51 -28.96 -9.18 -2.06
C ARG A 51 -29.29 -7.69 -2.02
N ILE A 52 -28.51 -6.90 -2.75
CA ILE A 52 -28.75 -5.47 -2.97
C ILE A 52 -29.12 -5.23 -4.44
N GLY A 53 -29.74 -4.11 -4.77
CA GLY A 53 -30.24 -3.84 -6.13
C GLY A 53 -29.22 -4.09 -7.24
N ASN A 54 -27.93 -3.88 -6.99
CA ASN A 54 -26.85 -4.05 -7.96
C ASN A 54 -25.87 -5.22 -7.64
N GLY A 55 -26.29 -6.21 -6.85
CA GLY A 55 -25.40 -7.35 -6.59
C GLY A 55 -25.52 -7.99 -5.20
N MET A 56 -24.38 -8.42 -4.68
CA MET A 56 -24.25 -9.13 -3.40
C MET A 56 -23.33 -8.33 -2.48
N ARG A 57 -23.72 -8.20 -1.22
CA ARG A 57 -22.90 -7.60 -0.16
C ARG A 57 -22.82 -8.57 1.02
N LEU A 58 -21.67 -8.63 1.70
CA LEU A 58 -21.53 -9.37 2.94
C LEU A 58 -22.43 -8.76 4.02
N ASN A 59 -23.12 -9.61 4.78
CA ASN A 59 -23.72 -9.24 6.05
C ASN A 59 -22.70 -9.42 7.19
N GLN A 60 -23.06 -9.13 8.43
CA GLN A 60 -22.15 -9.21 9.57
C GLN A 60 -21.57 -10.64 9.77
N ALA A 61 -22.37 -11.69 9.62
CA ALA A 61 -21.89 -13.07 9.68
C ALA A 61 -20.95 -13.39 8.51
N GLY A 62 -21.27 -12.89 7.31
CA GLY A 62 -20.46 -13.03 6.11
C GLY A 62 -19.07 -12.41 6.25
N GLU A 63 -18.94 -11.26 6.89
CA GLU A 63 -17.62 -10.64 7.16
C GLU A 63 -16.74 -11.57 7.99
N ILE A 64 -17.28 -12.19 9.03
CA ILE A 64 -16.55 -13.14 9.89
C ILE A 64 -16.13 -14.37 9.10
N ILE A 65 -17.08 -14.98 8.36
CA ILE A 65 -16.87 -16.21 7.60
C ILE A 65 -15.85 -15.99 6.48
N VAL A 66 -15.97 -14.89 5.72
CA VAL A 66 -15.04 -14.58 4.64
C VAL A 66 -13.64 -14.28 5.16
N SER A 67 -13.52 -13.60 6.30
CA SER A 67 -12.23 -13.39 6.95
C SER A 67 -11.57 -14.72 7.31
N LEU A 68 -12.31 -15.66 7.90
CA LEU A 68 -11.79 -17.01 8.19
C LEU A 68 -11.39 -17.75 6.90
N PHE A 69 -12.20 -17.71 5.84
CA PHE A 69 -11.86 -18.36 4.58
C PHE A 69 -10.60 -17.79 3.94
N ARG A 70 -10.41 -16.48 4.00
CA ARG A 70 -9.17 -15.81 3.54
C ARG A 70 -7.96 -16.25 4.35
N SER A 71 -8.09 -16.34 5.68
CA SER A 71 -7.03 -16.88 6.54
C SER A 71 -6.63 -18.28 6.12
N GLN A 72 -7.59 -19.20 5.98
CA GLN A 72 -7.34 -20.58 5.59
C GLN A 72 -6.72 -20.69 4.18
N LEU A 73 -7.18 -19.88 3.23
CA LEU A 73 -6.60 -19.83 1.88
C LEU A 73 -5.17 -19.30 1.89
N SER A 74 -4.88 -18.31 2.74
CA SER A 74 -3.55 -17.77 2.94
C SER A 74 -2.58 -18.81 3.51
N GLU A 75 -2.99 -19.53 4.57
CA GLU A 75 -2.18 -20.59 5.19
C GLU A 75 -1.85 -21.72 4.19
N ILE A 76 -2.82 -22.10 3.37
CA ILE A 76 -2.60 -23.13 2.34
C ILE A 76 -1.66 -22.64 1.25
N ASN A 77 -1.75 -21.36 0.86
CA ASN A 77 -0.84 -20.79 -0.10
C ASN A 77 0.59 -20.72 0.48
N ASN A 78 0.74 -20.36 1.76
CA ASN A 78 2.01 -20.40 2.47
C ASN A 78 2.61 -21.81 2.49
N LEU A 79 1.80 -22.81 2.84
CA LEU A 79 2.23 -24.21 2.82
C LEU A 79 2.70 -24.65 1.43
N LYS A 80 1.96 -24.28 0.37
CA LYS A 80 2.35 -24.58 -1.02
C LYS A 80 3.68 -23.92 -1.40
N SER A 81 3.90 -22.67 -0.99
CA SER A 81 5.17 -22.00 -1.20
C SER A 81 6.31 -22.68 -0.47
N GLN A 82 6.12 -23.07 0.79
CA GLN A 82 7.12 -23.83 1.55
C GLN A 82 7.45 -25.18 0.89
N LEU A 83 6.43 -25.89 0.41
CA LEU A 83 6.65 -27.17 -0.32
C LEU A 83 7.39 -26.95 -1.66
N ALA A 84 7.13 -25.85 -2.35
CA ALA A 84 7.83 -25.48 -3.57
C ALA A 84 9.31 -25.14 -3.30
N ASP A 85 9.60 -24.51 -2.16
CA ASP A 85 10.99 -24.22 -1.73
C ASP A 85 11.82 -25.51 -1.58
N PHE A 86 11.24 -26.60 -1.07
CA PHE A 86 11.90 -27.92 -1.02
C PHE A 86 12.21 -28.49 -2.41
N SER A 87 11.44 -28.09 -3.43
CA SER A 87 11.62 -28.55 -4.81
C SER A 87 12.56 -27.65 -5.63
N GLY A 88 13.15 -26.61 -5.01
CA GLY A 88 14.02 -25.63 -5.68
C GLY A 88 13.27 -24.60 -6.55
N PHE A 89 11.95 -24.69 -6.64
CA PHE A 89 11.12 -23.75 -7.38
C PHE A 89 10.50 -22.71 -6.44
N LYS A 90 11.06 -21.51 -6.43
CA LYS A 90 10.51 -20.39 -5.66
C LYS A 90 9.36 -19.76 -6.41
N ARG A 91 8.15 -20.26 -6.18
CA ARG A 91 6.90 -19.76 -6.75
C ARG A 91 5.97 -19.29 -5.65
N GLY A 92 5.30 -18.18 -5.88
CA GLY A 92 4.36 -17.65 -4.88
C GLY A 92 3.80 -16.29 -5.30
N GLN A 93 3.05 -15.71 -4.39
CA GLN A 93 2.52 -14.36 -4.53
C GLN A 93 2.72 -13.62 -3.23
N ILE A 94 3.15 -12.37 -3.33
CA ILE A 94 3.28 -11.43 -2.23
C ILE A 94 2.28 -10.31 -2.46
N SER A 95 1.38 -10.08 -1.50
CA SER A 95 0.38 -9.02 -1.58
C SER A 95 0.74 -7.90 -0.63
N ILE A 96 0.85 -6.69 -1.14
CA ILE A 96 1.28 -5.52 -0.36
C ILE A 96 0.22 -4.43 -0.48
N ILE A 97 -0.14 -3.81 0.64
CA ILE A 97 -0.80 -2.52 0.64
C ILE A 97 0.22 -1.44 0.96
N CYS A 98 0.21 -0.36 0.19
CA CYS A 98 1.27 0.62 0.21
C CYS A 98 0.72 2.04 0.11
N SER A 99 1.31 2.96 0.86
CA SER A 99 1.07 4.40 0.70
C SER A 99 1.42 4.86 -0.70
N GLN A 100 0.61 5.75 -1.24
CA GLN A 100 0.78 6.23 -2.60
C GLN A 100 2.16 6.87 -2.85
N ALA A 101 2.74 7.52 -1.86
CA ALA A 101 4.05 8.16 -1.97
C ALA A 101 5.20 7.17 -2.24
N LEU A 102 5.05 5.88 -1.88
CA LEU A 102 6.07 4.85 -2.08
C LEU A 102 5.98 4.14 -3.44
N LEU A 103 4.92 4.38 -4.19
CA LEU A 103 4.64 3.71 -5.47
C LEU A 103 5.49 4.21 -6.64
N PRO A 104 5.85 5.51 -6.75
CA PRO A 104 6.56 5.97 -7.93
C PRO A 104 7.97 5.41 -8.09
N TYR A 105 8.67 5.16 -6.98
CA TYR A 105 10.10 4.82 -7.02
C TYR A 105 10.47 3.66 -6.09
N PHE A 106 10.14 3.75 -4.82
CA PHE A 106 10.61 2.79 -3.81
C PHE A 106 10.15 1.37 -4.10
N LEU A 107 8.85 1.14 -4.09
CA LEU A 107 8.30 -0.21 -4.21
C LEU A 107 8.61 -0.88 -5.56
N PRO A 108 8.51 -0.19 -6.71
CA PRO A 108 8.94 -0.76 -7.98
C PRO A 108 10.40 -1.19 -8.00
N THR A 109 11.31 -0.38 -7.46
CA THR A 109 12.73 -0.73 -7.38
C THR A 109 12.95 -1.98 -6.52
N GLN A 110 12.25 -2.10 -5.38
CA GLN A 110 12.37 -3.27 -4.52
C GLN A 110 11.82 -4.54 -5.17
N ILE A 111 10.72 -4.42 -5.92
CA ILE A 111 10.13 -5.54 -6.65
C ILE A 111 11.04 -5.98 -7.79
N ASP A 112 11.58 -5.06 -8.56
CA ASP A 112 12.47 -5.33 -9.70
C ASP A 112 13.73 -6.10 -9.22
N GLN A 113 14.42 -5.59 -8.21
CA GLN A 113 15.57 -6.26 -7.60
C GLN A 113 15.23 -7.65 -7.05
N PHE A 114 14.04 -7.82 -6.47
CA PHE A 114 13.62 -9.11 -5.96
C PHE A 114 13.31 -10.11 -7.09
N GLN A 115 12.67 -9.65 -8.15
CA GLN A 115 12.32 -10.48 -9.31
C GLN A 115 13.54 -10.85 -10.17
N GLU A 116 14.65 -10.10 -10.12
CA GLU A 116 15.93 -10.54 -10.71
C GLU A 116 16.42 -11.86 -10.10
N ILE A 117 16.16 -12.08 -8.79
CA ILE A 117 16.56 -13.30 -8.08
C ILE A 117 15.44 -14.35 -8.11
N PHE A 118 14.18 -13.92 -8.07
CA PHE A 118 13.00 -14.76 -7.96
C PHE A 118 11.95 -14.42 -9.03
N PRO A 119 12.20 -14.73 -10.31
CA PRO A 119 11.37 -14.27 -11.43
C PRO A 119 9.94 -14.83 -11.44
N ASP A 120 9.70 -15.96 -10.80
CA ASP A 120 8.38 -16.61 -10.73
C ASP A 120 7.49 -16.08 -9.58
N ILE A 121 7.98 -15.15 -8.74
CA ILE A 121 7.20 -14.54 -7.67
C ILE A 121 6.33 -13.43 -8.24
N LYS A 122 5.04 -13.51 -7.96
CA LYS A 122 4.03 -12.51 -8.35
C LYS A 122 3.80 -11.51 -7.22
N PHE A 123 3.65 -10.25 -7.59
CA PHE A 123 3.28 -9.21 -6.66
C PHE A 123 1.85 -8.71 -6.94
N ASN A 124 1.09 -8.47 -5.88
CA ASN A 124 -0.21 -7.80 -5.93
C ASN A 124 -0.14 -6.54 -5.07
N ILE A 125 -0.26 -5.37 -5.70
CA ILE A 125 -0.08 -4.09 -5.03
C ILE A 125 -1.43 -3.39 -4.89
N ASN A 126 -1.76 -3.08 -3.65
CA ASN A 126 -2.92 -2.29 -3.26
C ASN A 126 -2.47 -0.92 -2.77
N VAL A 127 -3.32 0.08 -2.92
CA VAL A 127 -3.02 1.46 -2.48
C VAL A 127 -3.90 1.83 -1.31
N GLY A 128 -3.29 2.32 -0.24
CA GLY A 128 -4.01 2.81 0.93
C GLY A 128 -3.12 3.03 2.14
N ASP A 129 -3.62 3.81 3.06
CA ASP A 129 -3.02 4.18 4.33
C ASP A 129 -3.97 3.92 5.50
N GLY A 130 -3.50 4.09 6.72
CA GLY A 130 -4.27 4.09 7.95
C GLY A 130 -5.21 2.90 8.12
N GLU A 131 -6.48 3.16 8.40
CA GLU A 131 -7.51 2.13 8.62
C GLU A 131 -7.70 1.18 7.45
N LYS A 132 -7.52 1.67 6.21
CA LYS A 132 -7.61 0.82 5.02
C LYS A 132 -6.50 -0.24 5.02
N ALA A 133 -5.27 0.15 5.36
CA ALA A 133 -4.15 -0.78 5.43
C ALA A 133 -4.38 -1.84 6.51
N ILE A 134 -4.85 -1.42 7.70
CA ILE A 134 -5.21 -2.33 8.78
C ILE A 134 -6.29 -3.32 8.35
N SER A 135 -7.34 -2.84 7.69
CA SER A 135 -8.42 -3.72 7.20
C SER A 135 -7.91 -4.75 6.19
N TYR A 136 -6.99 -4.34 5.30
CA TYR A 136 -6.42 -5.23 4.29
C TYR A 136 -5.56 -6.33 4.90
N LEU A 137 -4.79 -6.02 5.94
CA LEU A 137 -4.01 -7.02 6.67
C LEU A 137 -4.93 -7.97 7.45
N ARG A 138 -5.88 -7.43 8.21
CA ARG A 138 -6.84 -8.20 9.01
C ARG A 138 -7.71 -9.12 8.15
N ASP A 139 -8.12 -8.64 6.99
CA ASP A 139 -8.96 -9.38 6.05
C ASP A 139 -8.14 -10.30 5.13
N PHE A 140 -6.84 -10.46 5.35
CA PHE A 140 -5.92 -11.28 4.53
C PHE A 140 -5.92 -10.89 3.04
N LYS A 141 -6.24 -9.64 2.71
CA LYS A 141 -6.16 -9.08 1.35
C LYS A 141 -4.74 -8.67 0.99
N SER A 142 -3.92 -8.35 2.00
CA SER A 142 -2.49 -8.07 1.86
C SER A 142 -1.70 -8.85 2.92
N ASP A 143 -0.47 -9.20 2.57
CA ASP A 143 0.48 -9.87 3.45
C ASP A 143 1.22 -8.85 4.31
N LEU A 144 1.63 -7.77 3.68
CA LEU A 144 2.42 -6.69 4.25
C LEU A 144 1.74 -5.35 4.00
N ALA A 145 2.02 -4.40 4.87
CA ALA A 145 1.72 -3.00 4.64
C ALA A 145 2.99 -2.15 4.74
N LEU A 146 3.15 -1.21 3.80
CA LEU A 146 4.18 -0.19 3.77
C LEU A 146 3.50 1.17 3.80
N ILE A 147 3.36 1.77 4.96
CA ILE A 147 2.55 2.98 5.15
C ILE A 147 3.22 4.01 6.04
N PHE A 148 2.76 5.25 5.92
CA PHE A 148 3.10 6.34 6.83
C PHE A 148 2.14 6.34 8.03
N GLU A 149 2.68 6.68 9.22
CA GLU A 149 1.90 6.96 10.45
C GLU A 149 0.72 5.99 10.66
N PRO A 150 0.97 4.72 11.01
CA PRO A 150 -0.08 3.73 11.15
C PRO A 150 -1.01 4.07 12.31
N VAL A 151 -2.29 3.79 12.12
CA VAL A 151 -3.25 3.81 13.21
C VAL A 151 -2.89 2.72 14.24
N ARG A 152 -2.92 3.04 15.54
CA ARG A 152 -2.66 2.06 16.60
C ARG A 152 -3.74 0.97 16.59
N SER A 153 -3.32 -0.28 16.48
CA SER A 153 -4.21 -1.43 16.46
C SER A 153 -3.54 -2.65 17.09
N ASN A 154 -4.29 -3.35 17.93
CA ASN A 154 -3.82 -4.60 18.55
C ASN A 154 -3.69 -5.77 17.58
N TYR A 155 -4.17 -5.60 16.35
CA TYR A 155 -4.10 -6.64 15.31
C TYR A 155 -2.83 -6.55 14.46
N ILE A 156 -2.03 -5.49 14.63
CA ILE A 156 -0.91 -5.18 13.75
C ILE A 156 0.40 -5.23 14.52
N GLU A 157 1.37 -5.89 13.92
CA GLU A 157 2.76 -5.95 14.37
C GLU A 157 3.62 -5.10 13.43
N THR A 158 4.40 -4.19 14.01
CA THR A 158 5.39 -3.42 13.27
C THR A 158 6.68 -4.24 13.18
N ILE A 159 7.07 -4.60 11.95
CA ILE A 159 8.31 -5.33 11.70
C ILE A 159 9.50 -4.36 11.78
N SER A 160 9.36 -3.18 11.19
CA SER A 160 10.40 -2.14 11.20
C SER A 160 9.80 -0.77 10.89
N THR A 161 10.53 0.26 11.31
CA THR A 161 10.20 1.66 11.03
C THR A 161 11.46 2.38 10.58
N ILE A 162 11.33 3.22 9.55
CA ILE A 162 12.39 4.12 9.09
C ILE A 162 11.89 5.55 9.07
N SER A 163 12.70 6.47 9.61
CA SER A 163 12.43 7.91 9.54
C SER A 163 13.11 8.51 8.31
N GLN A 164 12.36 9.27 7.55
CA GLN A 164 12.83 9.89 6.31
C GLN A 164 12.56 11.40 6.32
N PRO A 165 13.52 12.21 5.88
CA PRO A 165 13.31 13.66 5.80
C PRO A 165 12.28 14.02 4.72
N ILE A 166 11.64 15.18 4.89
CA ILE A 166 10.80 15.80 3.88
C ILE A 166 11.68 16.51 2.87
N GLN A 167 11.37 16.33 1.60
CA GLN A 167 12.00 17.05 0.48
C GLN A 167 10.99 17.94 -0.23
N ALA A 168 11.46 19.10 -0.66
CA ALA A 168 10.75 19.93 -1.62
C ALA A 168 11.04 19.42 -3.04
N VAL A 169 9.99 19.25 -3.84
CA VAL A 169 10.04 18.85 -5.25
C VAL A 169 9.70 20.03 -6.12
N MET A 170 10.53 20.33 -7.07
CA MET A 170 10.38 21.49 -7.94
C MET A 170 11.01 21.28 -9.31
N SER A 171 10.75 22.17 -10.26
CA SER A 171 11.44 22.17 -11.55
C SER A 171 12.96 22.36 -11.36
N LEU A 172 13.79 21.76 -12.22
CA LEU A 172 15.23 22.01 -12.28
C LEU A 172 15.58 23.51 -12.44
N ASN A 173 14.69 24.28 -13.06
CA ASN A 173 14.86 25.71 -13.27
C ASN A 173 14.31 26.59 -12.13
N HIS A 174 13.83 25.97 -11.05
CA HIS A 174 13.32 26.71 -9.89
C HIS A 174 14.47 27.40 -9.15
N PRO A 175 14.31 28.66 -8.66
CA PRO A 175 15.38 29.38 -7.95
C PRO A 175 15.98 28.61 -6.79
N LEU A 176 15.15 27.83 -6.04
CA LEU A 176 15.61 27.04 -4.89
C LEU A 176 16.23 25.68 -5.27
N SER A 177 16.19 25.24 -6.51
CA SER A 177 16.69 23.93 -6.93
C SER A 177 18.20 23.72 -6.75
N LYS A 178 18.96 24.80 -6.64
CA LYS A 178 20.42 24.78 -6.50
C LYS A 178 20.92 24.77 -5.06
N PHE A 179 20.03 24.92 -4.09
CA PHE A 179 20.39 24.90 -2.68
C PHE A 179 20.61 23.47 -2.18
N LYS A 180 21.51 23.30 -1.22
CA LYS A 180 21.75 22.00 -0.58
C LYS A 180 20.62 21.60 0.39
N SER A 181 19.99 22.58 1.01
CA SER A 181 18.79 22.47 1.84
C SER A 181 18.08 23.82 1.89
N ILE A 182 16.81 23.84 2.21
CA ILE A 182 15.95 25.03 2.30
C ILE A 182 15.08 24.97 3.55
N ASN A 183 14.58 26.13 3.98
CA ASN A 183 13.63 26.18 5.10
C ASN A 183 12.19 26.26 4.58
N LEU A 184 11.23 25.82 5.38
CA LEU A 184 9.82 25.90 5.01
C LEU A 184 9.38 27.33 4.70
N LYS A 185 9.87 28.32 5.47
CA LYS A 185 9.62 29.76 5.25
C LYS A 185 10.07 30.27 3.88
N ASP A 186 11.08 29.64 3.26
CA ASP A 186 11.55 30.03 1.92
C ASP A 186 10.57 29.49 0.86
N CYS A 187 9.98 28.32 1.12
CA CYS A 187 9.04 27.65 0.22
C CYS A 187 7.69 28.37 0.10
N ILE A 188 7.17 28.92 1.21
CA ILE A 188 5.86 29.59 1.22
C ILE A 188 5.77 30.86 0.37
N ASN A 189 6.92 31.40 -0.07
CA ASN A 189 6.97 32.53 -0.99
C ASN A 189 6.64 32.16 -2.43
N TYR A 190 6.47 30.87 -2.71
CA TYR A 190 6.13 30.31 -4.02
C TYR A 190 4.76 29.63 -4.00
N PRO A 191 4.08 29.50 -5.14
CA PRO A 191 2.89 28.67 -5.24
C PRO A 191 3.15 27.24 -4.79
N LEU A 192 2.30 26.70 -3.95
CA LEU A 192 2.41 25.35 -3.43
C LEU A 192 1.42 24.39 -4.11
N ALA A 193 1.88 23.20 -4.46
CA ALA A 193 1.07 22.10 -4.93
C ALA A 193 1.22 20.93 -3.95
N LEU A 194 0.19 20.66 -3.15
CA LEU A 194 0.26 19.77 -1.99
C LEU A 194 -0.72 18.60 -2.09
N PRO A 195 -0.44 17.47 -1.43
CA PRO A 195 -1.49 16.50 -1.16
C PRO A 195 -2.53 17.10 -0.19
N PRO A 196 -3.80 16.67 -0.23
CA PRO A 196 -4.81 17.07 0.73
C PRO A 196 -4.57 16.44 2.11
N SER A 197 -5.23 16.96 3.16
CA SER A 197 -5.37 16.25 4.43
C SER A 197 -6.31 15.03 4.24
N PRO A 198 -6.07 13.88 4.89
CA PRO A 198 -5.08 13.60 5.94
C PRO A 198 -3.80 12.89 5.43
N TYR A 199 -3.24 13.26 4.30
CA TYR A 199 -1.97 12.66 3.87
C TYR A 199 -0.83 13.06 4.83
N ALA A 200 0.01 12.09 5.24
CA ALA A 200 1.07 12.29 6.23
C ALA A 200 2.00 13.46 5.94
N VAL A 201 2.43 13.62 4.67
CA VAL A 201 3.27 14.77 4.27
C VAL A 201 2.56 16.10 4.55
N ARG A 202 1.24 16.19 4.28
CA ARG A 202 0.47 17.40 4.55
C ARG A 202 0.41 17.71 6.05
N GLU A 203 0.09 16.72 6.87
CA GLU A 203 0.00 16.87 8.33
C GLU A 203 1.33 17.30 8.95
N ILE A 204 2.44 16.68 8.49
CA ILE A 204 3.79 17.06 8.93
C ILE A 204 4.10 18.53 8.59
N LEU A 205 3.81 18.93 7.36
CA LEU A 205 4.07 20.30 6.91
C LEU A 205 3.21 21.33 7.65
N GLU A 206 1.93 21.05 7.88
CA GLU A 206 1.03 21.96 8.62
C GLU A 206 1.46 22.10 10.06
N THR A 207 1.87 20.99 10.71
CA THR A 207 2.36 21.02 12.07
C THR A 207 3.64 21.85 12.18
N ALA A 208 4.60 21.61 11.28
CA ALA A 208 5.84 22.38 11.24
C ALA A 208 5.59 23.88 10.92
N ALA A 209 4.67 24.17 10.01
CA ALA A 209 4.29 25.53 9.66
C ALA A 209 3.62 26.26 10.84
N ALA A 210 2.76 25.59 11.60
CA ALA A 210 2.10 26.16 12.77
C ALA A 210 3.10 26.56 13.86
N GLU A 211 4.15 25.78 14.10
CA GLU A 211 5.21 26.14 15.06
C GLU A 211 5.99 27.39 14.65
N GLU A 212 6.22 27.55 13.35
CA GLU A 212 6.89 28.73 12.81
C GLU A 212 5.92 29.91 12.55
N SER A 213 4.64 29.79 12.93
CA SER A 213 3.57 30.76 12.63
C SER A 213 3.42 31.04 11.12
N LEU A 214 3.70 30.05 10.28
CA LEU A 214 3.55 30.12 8.85
C LEU A 214 2.15 29.60 8.43
N ASN A 215 1.69 30.03 7.25
CA ASN A 215 0.41 29.59 6.70
C ASN A 215 0.64 28.96 5.33
N LEU A 216 0.37 27.69 5.21
CA LEU A 216 0.46 26.97 3.95
C LEU A 216 -0.84 27.21 3.13
N LYS A 217 -0.69 27.88 2.00
CA LYS A 217 -1.79 28.17 1.07
C LYS A 217 -1.53 27.46 -0.25
N PRO A 218 -1.97 26.20 -0.40
CA PRO A 218 -1.79 25.49 -1.66
C PRO A 218 -2.63 26.15 -2.75
N THR A 219 -2.06 26.30 -3.93
CA THR A 219 -2.74 26.72 -5.15
C THR A 219 -3.28 25.54 -5.93
N VAL A 220 -2.76 24.33 -5.66
CA VAL A 220 -3.23 23.05 -6.20
C VAL A 220 -3.18 22.02 -5.10
N GLU A 221 -4.26 21.25 -4.98
CA GLU A 221 -4.31 20.07 -4.13
C GLU A 221 -4.62 18.84 -4.98
N ALA A 222 -3.84 17.76 -4.79
CA ALA A 222 -4.05 16.52 -5.50
C ALA A 222 -3.57 15.31 -4.69
N GLU A 223 -4.35 14.24 -4.70
CA GLU A 223 -3.99 12.99 -4.04
C GLU A 223 -2.84 12.26 -4.75
N SER A 224 -2.64 12.51 -6.04
CA SER A 224 -1.66 11.81 -6.86
C SER A 224 -0.29 12.49 -6.86
N TYR A 225 0.71 11.84 -6.25
CA TYR A 225 2.10 12.30 -6.30
C TYR A 225 2.65 12.37 -7.74
N ILE A 226 2.24 11.46 -8.62
CA ILE A 226 2.60 11.52 -10.04
C ILE A 226 2.04 12.79 -10.70
N PHE A 227 0.80 13.18 -10.36
CA PHE A 227 0.23 14.44 -10.83
C PHE A 227 1.04 15.63 -10.30
N LEU A 228 1.33 15.67 -8.99
CA LEU A 228 2.09 16.75 -8.37
C LEU A 228 3.47 16.90 -9.01
N HIS A 229 4.22 15.82 -9.23
CA HIS A 229 5.52 15.82 -9.91
C HIS A 229 5.42 16.37 -11.35
N ASN A 230 4.45 15.91 -12.12
CA ASN A 230 4.24 16.40 -13.48
C ASN A 230 3.81 17.86 -13.51
N PHE A 231 3.06 18.30 -12.52
CA PHE A 231 2.62 19.69 -12.40
C PHE A 231 3.80 20.62 -12.11
N VAL A 232 4.63 20.32 -11.09
CA VAL A 232 5.80 21.14 -10.76
C VAL A 232 6.88 21.11 -11.84
N ALA A 233 7.02 19.99 -12.56
CA ALA A 233 7.95 19.90 -13.69
C ALA A 233 7.66 20.91 -14.80
N ARG A 234 6.39 21.27 -14.97
CA ARG A 234 5.92 22.24 -16.00
C ARG A 234 5.88 23.69 -15.49
N LYS A 235 6.08 23.91 -14.20
CA LYS A 235 5.99 25.22 -13.55
C LYS A 235 7.33 25.57 -12.93
N THR A 236 7.96 26.64 -13.41
CA THR A 236 9.30 27.04 -12.96
C THR A 236 9.33 27.65 -11.56
N ASN A 237 8.17 27.95 -10.97
CA ASN A 237 8.06 28.65 -9.69
C ASN A 237 7.12 27.95 -8.68
N THR A 238 6.79 26.69 -8.88
CA THR A 238 5.88 25.95 -8.00
C THR A 238 6.64 24.86 -7.25
N ILE A 239 6.30 24.64 -5.98
CA ILE A 239 6.93 23.67 -5.10
C ILE A 239 5.86 22.66 -4.65
N SER A 240 6.23 21.38 -4.64
CA SER A 240 5.54 20.30 -3.94
C SER A 240 6.45 19.70 -2.88
N PHE A 241 5.95 18.75 -2.08
CA PHE A 241 6.75 18.07 -1.07
C PHE A 241 6.47 16.57 -1.09
N GLU A 242 7.48 15.81 -0.71
CA GLU A 242 7.40 14.35 -0.53
C GLU A 242 8.35 13.89 0.56
N VAL A 243 8.24 12.64 0.95
CA VAL A 243 9.22 11.99 1.82
C VAL A 243 10.38 11.48 0.97
N GLU A 244 11.62 11.69 1.43
CA GLU A 244 12.80 11.14 0.76
C GLU A 244 12.82 9.62 0.90
N ILE A 245 12.46 8.91 -0.16
CA ILE A 245 12.66 7.47 -0.22
C ILE A 245 13.03 7.07 -1.65
N ASP A 246 14.31 6.67 -1.81
CA ASP A 246 14.87 6.14 -3.07
C ASP A 246 14.42 6.85 -4.36
N VAL A 247 14.17 8.16 -4.26
CA VAL A 247 13.99 8.97 -5.47
C VAL A 247 15.35 8.96 -6.19
N PRO A 248 15.46 8.28 -7.34
CA PRO A 248 16.73 8.29 -8.07
C PRO A 248 17.10 9.74 -8.38
N LYS A 249 18.32 10.18 -8.04
CA LYS A 249 18.82 11.52 -8.41
C LYS A 249 18.74 11.78 -9.93
N GLN A 250 18.49 10.74 -10.72
CA GLN A 250 18.21 10.76 -12.16
C GLN A 250 16.82 10.17 -12.44
N SER A 251 15.78 10.61 -11.70
CA SER A 251 14.42 10.10 -11.88
C SER A 251 13.96 10.18 -13.33
N LEU A 252 13.01 9.30 -13.69
CA LEU A 252 12.36 9.20 -15.01
C LEU A 252 11.87 10.53 -15.58
N ASN A 253 11.77 11.57 -14.75
CA ASN A 253 11.46 12.93 -15.16
C ASN A 253 12.70 13.81 -14.94
N ARG A 254 13.58 13.89 -15.97
CA ARG A 254 14.77 14.76 -16.00
C ARG A 254 14.47 16.26 -15.76
N SER A 255 13.23 16.61 -15.49
CA SER A 255 12.74 17.98 -15.36
C SER A 255 12.51 18.44 -13.92
N ILE A 256 12.66 17.56 -12.91
CA ILE A 256 12.47 17.90 -11.50
C ILE A 256 13.76 17.77 -10.69
N SER A 257 13.85 18.58 -9.64
CA SER A 257 14.87 18.56 -8.60
C SER A 257 14.22 18.36 -7.24
N THR A 258 14.88 17.64 -6.35
CA THR A 258 14.50 17.51 -4.95
C THR A 258 15.53 18.21 -4.07
N VAL A 259 15.05 18.92 -3.06
CA VAL A 259 15.91 19.65 -2.11
C VAL A 259 15.41 19.37 -0.68
N PRO A 260 16.27 18.88 0.23
CA PRO A 260 15.90 18.64 1.61
C PRO A 260 15.34 19.89 2.29
N VAL A 261 14.25 19.73 3.04
CA VAL A 261 13.66 20.80 3.85
C VAL A 261 14.18 20.68 5.28
N ASN A 262 14.75 21.75 5.81
CA ASN A 262 15.23 21.83 7.18
C ASN A 262 14.03 21.89 8.13
N LEU A 263 13.56 20.74 8.54
CA LEU A 263 12.56 20.57 9.59
C LEU A 263 13.21 19.98 10.85
N SER A 264 12.62 20.21 12.00
CA SER A 264 13.02 19.51 13.23
C SER A 264 12.95 17.99 13.01
N LYS A 265 13.81 17.22 13.67
CA LYS A 265 13.82 15.75 13.61
C LYS A 265 12.47 15.12 13.98
N SER A 266 11.66 15.82 14.76
CA SER A 266 10.28 15.39 15.10
C SER A 266 9.30 15.45 13.92
N TYR A 267 9.67 16.12 12.82
CA TYR A 267 8.87 16.30 11.60
C TYR A 267 9.39 15.49 10.41
N GLN A 268 9.91 14.30 10.68
CA GLN A 268 10.28 13.35 9.62
C GLN A 268 9.11 12.43 9.32
N GLY A 269 8.94 12.07 8.06
CA GLY A 269 7.99 11.02 7.68
C GLY A 269 8.47 9.67 8.21
N GLN A 270 7.62 8.97 8.95
CA GLN A 270 7.91 7.60 9.38
C GLN A 270 7.23 6.61 8.46
N ILE A 271 8.02 5.70 7.90
CA ILE A 271 7.52 4.61 7.07
C ILE A 271 7.58 3.34 7.91
N HIS A 272 6.44 2.68 7.99
CA HIS A 272 6.29 1.45 8.76
C HIS A 272 6.10 0.25 7.83
N LEU A 273 6.88 -0.78 8.07
CA LEU A 273 6.65 -2.11 7.51
C LEU A 273 5.84 -2.91 8.54
N LEU A 274 4.63 -3.27 8.17
CA LEU A 274 3.64 -3.88 9.07
C LEU A 274 3.19 -5.24 8.54
N LYS A 275 2.78 -6.10 9.48
CA LYS A 275 2.07 -7.36 9.20
C LYS A 275 0.92 -7.55 10.19
N LEU A 276 0.05 -8.51 9.91
CA LEU A 276 -0.92 -8.99 10.87
C LEU A 276 -0.19 -9.69 12.03
N GLN A 277 -0.57 -9.38 13.26
CA GLN A 277 0.06 -9.95 14.45
C GLN A 277 -0.03 -11.48 14.46
N GLY A 278 1.08 -12.13 14.80
CA GLY A 278 1.18 -13.58 14.83
C GLY A 278 1.17 -14.28 13.47
N ARG A 279 1.13 -13.52 12.36
CA ARG A 279 1.17 -14.11 11.01
C ARG A 279 2.59 -14.55 10.66
N SER A 280 2.71 -15.82 10.28
CA SER A 280 3.94 -16.41 9.70
C SER A 280 3.85 -16.36 8.18
N PHE A 281 4.99 -16.24 7.52
CA PHE A 281 5.07 -16.20 6.06
C PHE A 281 5.83 -17.38 5.47
N SER A 282 5.64 -17.61 4.17
CA SER A 282 6.47 -18.54 3.40
C SER A 282 7.81 -17.92 3.03
N GLY A 283 8.76 -18.77 2.57
CA GLY A 283 10.12 -18.38 2.26
C GLY A 283 10.25 -17.15 1.36
N ALA A 284 9.39 -17.00 0.33
CA ALA A 284 9.44 -15.85 -0.57
C ALA A 284 9.09 -14.53 0.15
N THR A 285 8.03 -14.52 0.95
CA THR A 285 7.63 -13.31 1.70
C THR A 285 8.65 -12.97 2.77
N GLU A 286 9.19 -13.96 3.49
CA GLU A 286 10.26 -13.75 4.48
C GLU A 286 11.52 -13.17 3.83
N GLN A 287 11.91 -13.65 2.65
CA GLN A 287 13.04 -13.11 1.91
C GLN A 287 12.83 -11.69 1.43
N PHE A 288 11.60 -11.36 0.99
CA PHE A 288 11.27 -9.99 0.62
C PHE A 288 11.28 -9.05 1.82
N ILE A 289 10.78 -9.50 2.98
CA ILE A 289 10.92 -8.76 4.25
C ILE A 289 12.39 -8.54 4.56
N GLY A 290 13.23 -9.57 4.44
CA GLY A 290 14.68 -9.45 4.64
C GLY A 290 15.32 -8.38 3.76
N GLN A 291 14.98 -8.36 2.46
CA GLN A 291 15.44 -7.32 1.53
C GLN A 291 15.01 -5.91 1.97
N LEU A 292 13.73 -5.74 2.35
CA LEU A 292 13.24 -4.44 2.84
C LEU A 292 13.95 -3.99 4.12
N LEU A 293 14.23 -4.92 5.05
CA LEU A 293 14.97 -4.63 6.29
C LEU A 293 16.41 -4.20 6.00
N GLU A 294 17.07 -4.82 5.02
CA GLU A 294 18.41 -4.38 4.62
C GLU A 294 18.41 -2.94 4.08
N VAL A 295 17.39 -2.55 3.33
CA VAL A 295 17.23 -1.17 2.85
C VAL A 295 16.95 -0.21 4.00
N PHE A 296 16.09 -0.61 4.94
CA PHE A 296 15.74 0.21 6.11
C PHE A 296 16.94 0.42 7.04
N ASN A 297 17.83 -0.57 7.20
CA ASN A 297 19.01 -0.49 8.05
C ASN A 297 20.18 0.29 7.43
N LYS A 298 20.22 0.47 6.11
CA LYS A 298 21.27 1.23 5.41
C LYS A 298 21.04 2.73 5.38
N LYS A 299 19.87 3.17 5.79
CA LYS A 299 19.42 4.59 5.78
C LYS A 299 19.20 5.12 7.18
#